data_07ea5d09135be1a06af4735afadb92c9
#
_entry.id   07ea5d09135be1a06af4735afadb92c9
#
_cell.length_a   1.000
_cell.length_b   1.000
_cell.length_c   1.000
_cell.angle_alpha   90.00
_cell.angle_beta   90.00
_cell.angle_gamma   90.00
#
_symmetry.space_group_name_H-M   'P 1'
#
loop_
_entity.id
_entity.type
_entity.pdbx_description
1 polymer ?
#
loop_
_entity_poly.entity_id
_entity_poly.type
_entity_poly.pdbx_seq_one_letter_code
_entity_poly.pdbx_strand_id
1 'polypeptide(L)'
;MNLLSNRVNKILIVFVACLFIFASVADAKKRQPVTATSWLVADGNGKIIKSINHDDLHSIASITKLMTAMVVLDANQDLNERIEKFTRRQHLQLALIKSNNHSADLLCENYPGGTDACVDAMNAKAIKIGMKDTSFVDGSGINDDNVSTSRSLVKLVLAAQHYPLIVKSSQTSLMKIKLKNTFLSFKNTNPLVGKHQKFLVSKTGYIKAAGGCIALLMETDKGKRAIIILGSKNTHTRIPEVRHLVRNY
;
A
#
# COMPACT_ATOMS: atom_id res chain seq x y z
N MET A 1 38.75 -39.23 49.66
CA MET A 1 37.92 -39.58 48.47
C MET A 1 36.83 -38.59 48.18
N ASN A 2 36.87 -37.29 48.60
CA ASN A 2 35.78 -36.34 48.50
C ASN A 2 36.13 -35.02 47.75
N LEU A 3 37.34 -34.90 47.20
CA LEU A 3 37.71 -33.63 46.48
C LEU A 3 37.54 -33.67 44.95
N LEU A 4 37.47 -34.85 44.35
CA LEU A 4 37.28 -35.04 42.93
C LEU A 4 35.81 -34.95 42.52
N SER A 5 34.86 -35.35 43.39
CA SER A 5 33.38 -35.26 43.12
C SER A 5 32.89 -33.82 43.04
N ASN A 6 33.43 -32.89 43.84
CA ASN A 6 33.03 -31.49 43.86
C ASN A 6 33.50 -30.66 42.66
N ARG A 7 34.59 -31.07 42.01
CA ARG A 7 35.09 -30.37 40.80
C ARG A 7 34.29 -30.76 39.54
N VAL A 8 33.90 -32.02 39.43
CA VAL A 8 33.09 -32.50 38.29
C VAL A 8 31.69 -31.86 38.28
N ASN A 9 31.06 -31.76 39.47
CA ASN A 9 29.72 -31.13 39.56
C ASN A 9 29.75 -29.61 39.27
N LYS A 10 30.82 -28.89 39.63
CA LYS A 10 30.95 -27.46 39.31
C LYS A 10 31.20 -27.23 37.82
N ILE A 11 31.96 -28.08 37.15
CA ILE A 11 32.21 -27.99 35.70
C ILE A 11 30.95 -28.33 34.93
N LEU A 12 30.15 -29.32 35.35
CA LEU A 12 28.89 -29.70 34.71
C LEU A 12 27.83 -28.60 34.84
N ILE A 13 27.73 -27.92 35.98
CA ILE A 13 26.78 -26.80 36.21
C ILE A 13 27.17 -25.61 35.35
N VAL A 14 28.46 -25.29 35.18
CA VAL A 14 28.91 -24.18 34.32
C VAL A 14 28.65 -24.49 32.85
N PHE A 15 28.83 -25.74 32.39
CA PHE A 15 28.54 -26.14 31.01
C PHE A 15 27.04 -26.11 30.69
N VAL A 16 26.18 -26.53 31.62
CA VAL A 16 24.72 -26.47 31.45
C VAL A 16 24.21 -25.01 31.47
N ALA A 17 24.77 -24.14 32.32
CA ALA A 17 24.43 -22.72 32.34
C ALA A 17 24.87 -22.01 31.06
N CYS A 18 26.02 -22.33 30.47
CA CYS A 18 26.46 -21.79 29.19
C CYS A 18 25.60 -22.26 28.01
N LEU A 19 25.11 -23.51 28.01
CA LEU A 19 24.21 -24.04 27.00
C LEU A 19 22.82 -23.35 27.02
N PHE A 20 22.30 -23.01 28.20
CA PHE A 20 21.05 -22.26 28.30
C PHE A 20 21.17 -20.78 27.87
N ILE A 21 22.35 -20.16 28.06
CA ILE A 21 22.61 -18.79 27.61
C ILE A 21 22.71 -18.74 26.07
N PHE A 22 23.29 -19.76 25.43
CA PHE A 22 23.36 -19.84 23.96
C PHE A 22 22.03 -20.19 23.31
N ALA A 23 21.13 -20.94 23.97
CA ALA A 23 19.79 -21.25 23.42
C ALA A 23 18.86 -20.05 23.43
N SER A 24 19.02 -19.06 24.32
CA SER A 24 18.20 -17.87 24.39
C SER A 24 18.60 -16.76 23.40
N VAL A 25 19.80 -16.85 22.79
CA VAL A 25 20.30 -15.87 21.80
C VAL A 25 19.94 -16.27 20.37
N ALA A 26 19.57 -17.53 20.11
CA ALA A 26 19.30 -18.03 18.76
C ALA A 26 17.93 -17.64 18.18
N ASP A 27 17.00 -17.12 18.96
CA ASP A 27 15.62 -16.81 18.49
C ASP A 27 15.28 -15.31 18.37
N ALA A 28 16.27 -14.44 18.51
CA ALA A 28 16.20 -13.08 18.06
C ALA A 28 16.39 -13.03 16.54
N LYS A 29 15.48 -13.66 15.78
CA LYS A 29 15.32 -13.42 14.35
C LYS A 29 15.26 -11.90 14.19
N LYS A 30 16.38 -11.29 13.75
CA LYS A 30 16.52 -9.84 13.57
C LYS A 30 15.27 -9.33 12.88
N ARG A 31 14.35 -8.73 13.66
CA ARG A 31 13.18 -8.05 13.10
C ARG A 31 13.74 -6.96 12.22
N GLN A 32 13.57 -7.08 10.91
CA GLN A 32 14.02 -6.04 9.99
C GLN A 32 13.29 -4.75 10.37
N PRO A 33 14.00 -3.69 10.76
CA PRO A 33 13.35 -2.44 11.12
C PRO A 33 12.60 -1.92 9.89
N VAL A 34 11.47 -1.25 10.11
CA VAL A 34 10.77 -0.53 9.06
C VAL A 34 11.68 0.63 8.65
N THR A 35 12.12 0.66 7.40
CA THR A 35 13.04 1.68 6.87
C THR A 35 12.29 2.88 6.28
N ALA A 36 10.97 2.79 6.20
CA ALA A 36 10.11 3.84 5.68
C ALA A 36 10.21 5.12 6.52
N THR A 37 10.23 6.27 5.85
CA THR A 37 10.29 7.59 6.48
C THR A 37 9.04 7.89 7.30
N SER A 38 7.88 7.50 6.78
CA SER A 38 6.59 7.62 7.46
C SER A 38 5.80 6.32 7.31
N TRP A 39 5.14 5.89 8.38
CA TRP A 39 4.21 4.78 8.31
C TRP A 39 3.12 4.88 9.39
N LEU A 40 1.99 4.24 9.11
CA LEU A 40 0.85 4.24 10.01
C LEU A 40 0.06 2.94 9.89
N VAL A 41 -0.34 2.39 11.04
CA VAL A 41 -1.34 1.34 11.17
C VAL A 41 -2.55 1.91 11.90
N ALA A 42 -3.73 1.79 11.30
CA ALA A 42 -5.00 2.17 11.92
C ALA A 42 -6.01 1.02 11.86
N ASP A 43 -7.04 1.08 12.69
CA ASP A 43 -8.18 0.18 12.62
C ASP A 43 -9.14 0.53 11.46
N GLY A 44 -10.22 -0.26 11.31
CA GLY A 44 -11.22 -0.06 10.27
C GLY A 44 -12.04 1.24 10.37
N ASN A 45 -11.94 1.95 11.48
CA ASN A 45 -12.58 3.25 11.71
C ASN A 45 -11.61 4.42 11.57
N GLY A 46 -10.32 4.14 11.27
CA GLY A 46 -9.27 5.15 11.11
C GLY A 46 -8.60 5.56 12.43
N LYS A 47 -8.89 4.91 13.55
CA LYS A 47 -8.19 5.14 14.81
C LYS A 47 -6.77 4.60 14.71
N ILE A 48 -5.78 5.46 14.94
CA ILE A 48 -4.37 5.11 14.88
C ILE A 48 -4.02 4.10 15.98
N ILE A 49 -3.41 2.99 15.60
CA ILE A 49 -2.89 1.97 16.51
C ILE A 49 -1.41 2.22 16.78
N LYS A 50 -0.64 2.48 15.71
CA LYS A 50 0.78 2.78 15.79
C LYS A 50 1.23 3.56 14.57
N SER A 51 2.21 4.44 14.74
CA SER A 51 2.74 5.23 13.61
C SER A 51 4.10 5.82 13.92
N ILE A 52 4.79 6.25 12.87
CA ILE A 52 5.97 7.12 12.91
C ILE A 52 5.76 8.20 11.83
N ASN A 53 6.02 9.45 12.17
CA ASN A 53 6.02 10.60 11.26
C ASN A 53 4.73 10.70 10.42
N HIS A 54 3.59 10.38 11.01
CA HIS A 54 2.35 10.20 10.25
C HIS A 54 1.68 11.50 9.79
N ASP A 55 2.15 12.65 10.26
CA ASP A 55 1.70 13.98 9.86
C ASP A 55 2.70 14.69 8.92
N ASP A 56 3.88 14.08 8.66
CA ASP A 56 4.84 14.63 7.72
C ASP A 56 4.32 14.51 6.28
N LEU A 57 4.45 15.61 5.52
CA LEU A 57 4.15 15.62 4.08
C LEU A 57 5.17 14.76 3.33
N HIS A 58 4.68 13.97 2.40
CA HIS A 58 5.49 13.07 1.60
C HIS A 58 4.90 12.94 0.19
N SER A 59 5.76 12.87 -0.82
CA SER A 59 5.33 12.48 -2.16
C SER A 59 4.76 11.05 -2.11
N ILE A 60 3.58 10.85 -2.70
CA ILE A 60 2.82 9.61 -2.58
C ILE A 60 2.88 8.72 -3.82
N ALA A 61 3.55 9.21 -4.86
CA ALA A 61 3.67 8.50 -6.14
C ALA A 61 2.31 7.96 -6.61
N SER A 62 2.28 6.77 -7.18
CA SER A 62 1.06 6.17 -7.75
C SER A 62 -0.05 5.81 -6.73
N ILE A 63 0.08 6.13 -5.43
CA ILE A 63 -1.08 6.08 -4.53
C ILE A 63 -2.14 7.06 -5.00
N THR A 64 -1.74 8.15 -5.65
CA THR A 64 -2.57 9.15 -6.36
C THR A 64 -3.68 8.50 -7.20
N LYS A 65 -3.41 7.39 -7.88
CA LYS A 65 -4.36 6.69 -8.75
C LYS A 65 -5.61 6.15 -8.04
N LEU A 66 -5.58 6.05 -6.70
CA LEU A 66 -6.80 5.75 -5.94
C LEU A 66 -7.78 6.93 -6.01
N MET A 67 -7.28 8.17 -5.84
CA MET A 67 -8.11 9.36 -5.93
C MET A 67 -8.62 9.57 -7.37
N THR A 68 -7.75 9.43 -8.36
CA THR A 68 -8.13 9.47 -9.78
C THR A 68 -9.26 8.48 -10.08
N ALA A 69 -9.13 7.23 -9.61
CA ALA A 69 -10.18 6.23 -9.83
C ALA A 69 -11.50 6.62 -9.14
N MET A 70 -11.44 7.20 -7.94
CA MET A 70 -12.65 7.65 -7.22
C MET A 70 -13.36 8.76 -7.96
N VAL A 71 -12.67 9.82 -8.41
CA VAL A 71 -13.31 10.95 -9.09
C VAL A 71 -13.85 10.57 -10.48
N VAL A 72 -13.14 9.72 -11.21
CA VAL A 72 -13.61 9.20 -12.51
C VAL A 72 -14.86 8.32 -12.33
N LEU A 73 -14.95 7.55 -11.26
CA LEU A 73 -16.15 6.78 -10.94
C LEU A 73 -17.32 7.68 -10.49
N ASP A 74 -17.04 8.73 -9.73
CA ASP A 74 -18.04 9.71 -9.28
C ASP A 74 -18.63 10.54 -10.44
N ALA A 75 -17.87 10.73 -11.53
CA ALA A 75 -18.33 11.43 -12.72
C ALA A 75 -19.41 10.65 -13.50
N ASN A 76 -19.70 9.40 -13.12
CA ASN A 76 -20.73 8.54 -13.71
C ASN A 76 -20.68 8.41 -15.25
N GLN A 77 -19.51 8.55 -15.84
CA GLN A 77 -19.30 8.35 -17.28
C GLN A 77 -19.46 6.87 -17.64
N ASP A 78 -19.86 6.59 -18.90
CA ASP A 78 -19.97 5.20 -19.37
C ASP A 78 -18.64 4.46 -19.25
N LEU A 79 -18.62 3.44 -18.42
CA LEU A 79 -17.44 2.61 -18.19
C LEU A 79 -17.10 1.70 -19.40
N ASN A 80 -18.02 1.51 -20.34
CA ASN A 80 -17.81 0.74 -21.56
C ASN A 80 -17.36 1.61 -22.73
N GLU A 81 -17.41 2.94 -22.59
CA GLU A 81 -16.86 3.87 -23.57
C GLU A 81 -15.37 3.52 -23.83
N ARG A 82 -15.02 3.48 -25.12
CA ARG A 82 -13.63 3.21 -25.54
C ARG A 82 -12.83 4.50 -25.57
N ILE A 83 -11.71 4.45 -24.86
CA ILE A 83 -10.66 5.45 -24.90
C ILE A 83 -9.47 4.74 -25.51
N GLU A 84 -9.04 5.13 -26.70
CA GLU A 84 -8.01 4.43 -27.48
C GLU A 84 -8.30 2.91 -27.61
N LYS A 85 -7.38 2.07 -27.08
CA LYS A 85 -7.44 0.60 -27.20
C LYS A 85 -8.37 -0.08 -26.21
N PHE A 86 -8.65 0.58 -25.08
CA PHE A 86 -9.34 -0.02 -23.95
C PHE A 86 -10.61 0.73 -23.59
N THR A 87 -11.48 0.09 -22.83
CA THR A 87 -12.64 0.79 -22.26
C THR A 87 -12.19 1.62 -21.03
N ARG A 88 -12.98 2.64 -20.65
CA ARG A 88 -12.77 3.41 -19.41
C ARG A 88 -12.59 2.50 -18.20
N ARG A 89 -13.43 1.46 -18.10
CA ARG A 89 -13.28 0.39 -17.07
C ARG A 89 -11.92 -0.28 -17.11
N GLN A 90 -11.41 -0.62 -18.29
CA GLN A 90 -10.12 -1.27 -18.44
C GLN A 90 -8.97 -0.33 -18.09
N HIS A 91 -9.06 0.96 -18.43
CA HIS A 91 -8.09 1.97 -17.99
C HIS A 91 -8.06 2.12 -16.46
N LEU A 92 -9.23 2.18 -15.79
CA LEU A 92 -9.31 2.16 -14.33
C LEU A 92 -8.61 0.92 -13.74
N GLN A 93 -8.88 -0.24 -14.30
CA GLN A 93 -8.25 -1.48 -13.83
C GLN A 93 -6.73 -1.50 -14.10
N LEU A 94 -6.28 -1.02 -15.25
CA LEU A 94 -4.84 -0.91 -15.58
C LEU A 94 -4.13 0.07 -14.64
N ALA A 95 -4.73 1.22 -14.34
CA ALA A 95 -4.21 2.21 -13.39
C ALA A 95 -4.09 1.62 -11.98
N LEU A 96 -5.06 0.82 -11.53
CA LEU A 96 -5.10 0.26 -10.18
C LEU A 96 -4.24 -1.00 -10.03
N ILE A 97 -4.31 -1.95 -10.98
CA ILE A 97 -3.66 -3.26 -10.90
C ILE A 97 -2.20 -3.17 -11.31
N LYS A 98 -1.94 -2.65 -12.52
CA LYS A 98 -0.61 -2.55 -13.13
C LYS A 98 0.11 -1.25 -12.77
N SER A 99 -0.62 -0.29 -12.16
CA SER A 99 -0.11 1.06 -11.92
C SER A 99 0.28 1.80 -13.20
N ASN A 100 -0.48 1.60 -14.28
CA ASN A 100 -0.20 2.16 -15.58
C ASN A 100 -0.45 3.68 -15.57
N ASN A 101 0.59 4.49 -15.83
CA ASN A 101 0.51 5.95 -15.84
C ASN A 101 -0.33 6.46 -17.00
N HIS A 102 -0.04 6.01 -18.23
CA HIS A 102 -0.78 6.40 -19.42
C HIS A 102 -2.30 6.16 -19.25
N SER A 103 -2.71 5.04 -18.65
CA SER A 103 -4.13 4.81 -18.37
C SER A 103 -4.72 5.81 -17.36
N ALA A 104 -3.95 6.24 -16.37
CA ALA A 104 -4.40 7.24 -15.41
C ALA A 104 -4.48 8.64 -16.04
N ASP A 105 -3.52 8.98 -16.89
CA ASP A 105 -3.49 10.25 -17.62
C ASP A 105 -4.66 10.32 -18.59
N LEU A 106 -4.92 9.28 -19.40
CA LEU A 106 -6.07 9.19 -20.29
C LEU A 106 -7.43 9.30 -19.56
N LEU A 107 -7.53 8.77 -18.34
CA LEU A 107 -8.73 8.90 -17.53
C LEU A 107 -9.00 10.35 -17.13
N CYS A 108 -7.97 11.14 -16.81
CA CYS A 108 -8.10 12.56 -16.52
C CYS A 108 -8.29 13.40 -17.79
N GLU A 109 -7.59 13.09 -18.88
CA GLU A 109 -7.78 13.76 -20.19
C GLU A 109 -9.21 13.60 -20.70
N ASN A 110 -9.84 12.46 -20.46
CA ASN A 110 -11.24 12.17 -20.84
C ASN A 110 -12.24 12.37 -19.69
N TYR A 111 -11.86 13.10 -18.64
CA TYR A 111 -12.75 13.54 -17.58
C TYR A 111 -13.62 14.72 -18.08
N PRO A 112 -14.85 14.92 -17.57
CA PRO A 112 -15.64 16.10 -17.93
C PRO A 112 -14.89 17.40 -17.59
N GLY A 113 -14.52 18.18 -18.60
CA GLY A 113 -13.67 19.37 -18.47
C GLY A 113 -12.16 19.12 -18.58
N GLY A 114 -11.73 17.86 -18.86
CA GLY A 114 -10.34 17.53 -19.12
C GLY A 114 -9.47 17.38 -17.85
N THR A 115 -8.16 17.43 -18.06
CA THR A 115 -7.15 17.13 -17.01
C THR A 115 -7.26 18.08 -15.82
N ASP A 116 -7.39 19.38 -16.03
CA ASP A 116 -7.45 20.37 -14.95
C ASP A 116 -8.70 20.13 -14.09
N ALA A 117 -9.86 19.91 -14.71
CA ALA A 117 -11.09 19.61 -13.98
C ALA A 117 -11.00 18.27 -13.21
N CYS A 118 -10.27 17.28 -13.74
CA CYS A 118 -9.99 16.03 -13.03
C CYS A 118 -9.17 16.30 -11.77
N VAL A 119 -8.09 17.07 -11.86
CA VAL A 119 -7.22 17.44 -10.73
C VAL A 119 -7.97 18.28 -9.70
N ASP A 120 -8.78 19.23 -10.14
CA ASP A 120 -9.65 20.03 -9.26
C ASP A 120 -10.64 19.13 -8.50
N ALA A 121 -11.26 18.17 -9.19
CA ALA A 121 -12.16 17.19 -8.57
C ALA A 121 -11.43 16.30 -7.56
N MET A 122 -10.16 15.91 -7.82
CA MET A 122 -9.34 15.16 -6.88
C MET A 122 -9.07 15.96 -5.60
N ASN A 123 -8.70 17.23 -5.73
CA ASN A 123 -8.44 18.12 -4.59
C ASN A 123 -9.73 18.43 -3.82
N ALA A 124 -10.84 18.71 -4.50
CA ALA A 124 -12.15 18.90 -3.87
C ALA A 124 -12.60 17.65 -3.11
N LYS A 125 -12.39 16.47 -3.70
CA LYS A 125 -12.68 15.18 -3.05
C LYS A 125 -11.81 14.94 -1.83
N ALA A 126 -10.52 15.30 -1.88
CA ALA A 126 -9.62 15.21 -0.74
C ALA A 126 -10.14 16.02 0.46
N ILE A 127 -10.52 17.27 0.22
CA ILE A 127 -11.14 18.12 1.25
C ILE A 127 -12.41 17.47 1.80
N LYS A 128 -13.31 16.99 0.92
CA LYS A 128 -14.59 16.37 1.29
C LYS A 128 -14.43 15.17 2.21
N ILE A 129 -13.40 14.34 2.00
CA ILE A 129 -13.12 13.17 2.85
C ILE A 129 -12.14 13.48 4.01
N GLY A 130 -11.80 14.76 4.19
CA GLY A 130 -11.02 15.25 5.31
C GLY A 130 -9.51 15.06 5.19
N MET A 131 -8.97 14.89 3.99
CA MET A 131 -7.52 14.84 3.70
C MET A 131 -6.94 16.26 3.62
N LYS A 132 -6.83 16.95 4.77
CA LYS A 132 -6.48 18.39 4.81
C LYS A 132 -5.07 18.68 4.30
N ASP A 133 -4.14 17.74 4.51
CA ASP A 133 -2.72 17.89 4.16
C ASP A 133 -2.40 17.08 2.89
N THR A 134 -3.17 17.34 1.83
CA THR A 134 -3.05 16.61 0.56
C THR A 134 -3.22 17.54 -0.61
N SER A 135 -2.34 17.43 -1.59
CA SER A 135 -2.42 18.11 -2.87
C SER A 135 -2.18 17.13 -4.00
N PHE A 136 -3.00 17.23 -5.05
CA PHE A 136 -2.84 16.51 -6.30
C PHE A 136 -2.59 17.52 -7.42
N VAL A 137 -1.63 17.19 -8.30
CA VAL A 137 -1.26 18.01 -9.47
C VAL A 137 -1.33 17.23 -10.79
N ASP A 138 -1.45 15.90 -10.72
CA ASP A 138 -1.70 15.03 -11.87
C ASP A 138 -2.52 13.79 -11.47
N GLY A 139 -3.04 13.06 -12.46
CA GLY A 139 -3.84 11.84 -12.23
C GLY A 139 -3.01 10.57 -12.00
N SER A 140 -1.71 10.58 -12.27
CA SER A 140 -0.86 9.38 -12.26
C SER A 140 0.07 9.29 -11.06
N GLY A 141 0.39 10.41 -10.40
CA GLY A 141 1.35 10.50 -9.31
C GLY A 141 2.79 10.38 -9.79
N ILE A 142 3.07 10.78 -11.04
CA ILE A 142 4.43 10.82 -11.57
C ILE A 142 5.15 12.09 -11.14
N ASN A 143 4.40 13.19 -11.02
CA ASN A 143 4.89 14.43 -10.42
C ASN A 143 5.02 14.27 -8.90
N ASP A 144 6.15 14.64 -8.33
CA ASP A 144 6.44 14.51 -6.90
C ASP A 144 5.69 15.52 -6.01
N ASP A 145 5.07 16.55 -6.60
CA ASP A 145 4.14 17.47 -5.93
C ASP A 145 2.76 16.85 -5.62
N ASN A 146 2.49 15.61 -6.04
CA ASN A 146 1.40 14.84 -5.47
C ASN A 146 1.81 14.40 -4.06
N VAL A 147 1.39 15.17 -3.05
CA VAL A 147 1.81 15.01 -1.66
C VAL A 147 0.65 14.73 -0.73
N SER A 148 0.93 13.99 0.33
CA SER A 148 -0.02 13.69 1.39
C SER A 148 0.71 13.25 2.67
N THR A 149 -0.03 13.08 3.76
CA THR A 149 0.43 12.47 5.00
C THR A 149 -0.08 11.04 5.15
N SER A 150 0.61 10.20 5.93
CA SER A 150 0.12 8.85 6.22
C SER A 150 -1.27 8.88 6.89
N ARG A 151 -1.55 9.89 7.73
CA ARG A 151 -2.86 10.13 8.35
C ARG A 151 -3.94 10.38 7.31
N SER A 152 -3.69 11.27 6.34
CA SER A 152 -4.63 11.59 5.27
C SER A 152 -4.87 10.40 4.36
N LEU A 153 -3.85 9.59 4.06
CA LEU A 153 -3.99 8.38 3.25
C LEU A 153 -4.83 7.27 3.91
N VAL A 154 -4.93 7.22 5.25
CA VAL A 154 -5.91 6.35 5.92
C VAL A 154 -7.32 6.71 5.49
N LYS A 155 -7.66 8.01 5.43
CA LYS A 155 -8.99 8.47 4.99
C LYS A 155 -9.25 8.09 3.53
N LEU A 156 -8.22 8.18 2.66
CA LEU A 156 -8.30 7.76 1.27
C LEU A 156 -8.66 6.28 1.14
N VAL A 157 -7.95 5.37 1.82
CA VAL A 157 -8.23 3.93 1.71
C VAL A 157 -9.57 3.55 2.34
N LEU A 158 -9.99 4.24 3.41
CA LEU A 158 -11.31 4.06 4.00
C LEU A 158 -12.44 4.54 3.07
N ALA A 159 -12.25 5.63 2.33
CA ALA A 159 -13.21 6.07 1.33
C ALA A 159 -13.23 5.14 0.10
N ALA A 160 -12.05 4.73 -0.39
CA ALA A 160 -11.90 3.91 -1.59
C ALA A 160 -12.55 2.52 -1.46
N GLN A 161 -12.71 1.94 -0.24
CA GLN A 161 -13.38 0.65 -0.05
C GLN A 161 -14.86 0.65 -0.47
N HIS A 162 -15.48 1.81 -0.60
CA HIS A 162 -16.88 1.93 -1.00
C HIS A 162 -17.09 1.88 -2.52
N TYR A 163 -16.00 1.76 -3.29
CA TYR A 163 -16.04 1.64 -4.75
C TYR A 163 -15.81 0.18 -5.17
N PRO A 164 -16.83 -0.56 -5.62
CA PRO A 164 -16.71 -1.99 -5.95
C PRO A 164 -15.60 -2.30 -6.95
N LEU A 165 -15.38 -1.40 -7.94
CA LEU A 165 -14.33 -1.58 -8.95
C LEU A 165 -12.93 -1.46 -8.35
N ILE A 166 -12.72 -0.55 -7.38
CA ILE A 166 -11.45 -0.41 -6.66
C ILE A 166 -11.19 -1.67 -5.81
N VAL A 167 -12.19 -2.15 -5.07
CA VAL A 167 -12.09 -3.37 -4.27
C VAL A 167 -11.75 -4.57 -5.15
N LYS A 168 -12.49 -4.78 -6.25
CA LYS A 168 -12.23 -5.86 -7.19
C LYS A 168 -10.82 -5.79 -7.79
N SER A 169 -10.35 -4.60 -8.17
CA SER A 169 -8.99 -4.40 -8.70
C SER A 169 -7.93 -4.69 -7.65
N SER A 170 -8.17 -4.32 -6.39
CA SER A 170 -7.27 -4.57 -5.26
C SER A 170 -7.10 -6.05 -4.94
N GLN A 171 -8.06 -6.89 -5.31
CA GLN A 171 -8.06 -8.35 -5.11
C GLN A 171 -7.58 -9.12 -6.35
N THR A 172 -7.43 -8.46 -7.49
CA THR A 172 -7.05 -9.09 -8.75
C THR A 172 -5.52 -9.23 -8.84
N SER A 173 -5.01 -10.45 -8.78
CA SER A 173 -3.57 -10.74 -8.92
C SER A 173 -3.09 -10.68 -10.37
N LEU A 174 -3.95 -11.12 -11.31
CA LEU A 174 -3.69 -11.16 -12.75
C LEU A 174 -4.93 -10.75 -13.52
N MET A 175 -4.85 -9.64 -14.24
CA MET A 175 -5.87 -9.19 -15.18
C MET A 175 -5.53 -9.66 -16.59
N LYS A 176 -6.54 -10.14 -17.33
CA LYS A 176 -6.42 -10.50 -18.75
C LYS A 176 -7.41 -9.69 -19.57
N ILE A 177 -6.93 -9.06 -20.63
CA ILE A 177 -7.75 -8.33 -21.62
C ILE A 177 -7.65 -9.05 -22.96
N LYS A 178 -8.80 -9.41 -23.54
CA LYS A 178 -8.87 -9.98 -24.88
C LYS A 178 -8.79 -8.85 -25.92
N LEU A 179 -7.85 -8.96 -26.85
CA LEU A 179 -7.71 -8.08 -28.01
C LEU A 179 -7.72 -8.94 -29.28
N LYS A 180 -8.79 -8.82 -30.09
CA LYS A 180 -8.96 -9.66 -31.30
C LYS A 180 -8.60 -11.14 -31.02
N ASN A 181 -7.46 -11.60 -31.51
CA ASN A 181 -7.01 -13.00 -31.41
C ASN A 181 -5.96 -13.25 -30.30
N THR A 182 -5.69 -12.27 -29.42
CA THR A 182 -4.68 -12.40 -28.37
C THR A 182 -5.18 -11.93 -27.01
N PHE A 183 -4.47 -12.31 -25.95
CA PHE A 183 -4.72 -11.84 -24.60
C PHE A 183 -3.52 -11.04 -24.07
N LEU A 184 -3.77 -9.84 -23.56
CA LEU A 184 -2.80 -9.11 -22.76
C LEU A 184 -2.99 -9.47 -21.30
N SER A 185 -1.88 -9.72 -20.59
CA SER A 185 -1.89 -10.11 -19.18
C SER A 185 -1.12 -9.08 -18.34
N PHE A 186 -1.72 -8.64 -17.23
CA PHE A 186 -1.17 -7.61 -16.34
C PHE A 186 -1.19 -8.09 -14.90
N LYS A 187 -0.01 -8.29 -14.31
CA LYS A 187 0.14 -8.67 -12.90
C LYS A 187 -0.05 -7.46 -11.99
N ASN A 188 -0.65 -7.71 -10.83
CA ASN A 188 -0.74 -6.70 -9.77
C ASN A 188 0.66 -6.32 -9.27
N THR A 189 0.85 -5.03 -9.01
CA THR A 189 2.12 -4.49 -8.47
C THR A 189 2.35 -4.84 -7.00
N ASN A 190 1.29 -5.21 -6.27
CA ASN A 190 1.42 -5.76 -4.93
C ASN A 190 1.49 -7.30 -4.99
N PRO A 191 2.65 -7.92 -4.70
CA PRO A 191 2.84 -9.37 -4.78
C PRO A 191 2.11 -10.15 -3.68
N LEU A 192 1.46 -9.47 -2.73
CA LEU A 192 0.64 -10.10 -1.68
C LEU A 192 -0.80 -10.39 -2.17
N VAL A 193 -1.24 -9.73 -3.24
CA VAL A 193 -2.58 -9.94 -3.82
C VAL A 193 -2.69 -11.34 -4.42
N GLY A 194 -3.80 -12.02 -4.15
CA GLY A 194 -4.03 -13.41 -4.57
C GLY A 194 -3.36 -14.45 -3.67
N LYS A 195 -2.84 -14.04 -2.50
CA LYS A 195 -2.37 -14.93 -1.42
C LYS A 195 -3.43 -15.02 -0.32
N HIS A 196 -3.03 -15.31 0.92
CA HIS A 196 -3.95 -15.51 2.05
C HIS A 196 -4.62 -14.20 2.55
N GLN A 197 -4.07 -13.02 2.19
CA GLN A 197 -4.60 -11.75 2.65
C GLN A 197 -5.80 -11.30 1.81
N LYS A 198 -6.85 -10.83 2.48
CA LYS A 198 -8.02 -10.23 1.85
C LYS A 198 -7.89 -8.70 1.87
N PHE A 199 -7.52 -8.13 0.72
CA PHE A 199 -7.44 -6.69 0.53
C PHE A 199 -8.79 -6.11 0.12
N LEU A 200 -9.20 -5.03 0.78
CA LEU A 200 -10.30 -4.16 0.36
C LEU A 200 -9.78 -3.03 -0.54
N VAL A 201 -8.61 -2.48 -0.19
CA VAL A 201 -7.89 -1.51 -1.01
C VAL A 201 -6.41 -1.86 -1.01
N SER A 202 -5.78 -1.78 -2.18
CA SER A 202 -4.35 -2.04 -2.35
C SER A 202 -3.79 -1.19 -3.47
N LYS A 203 -2.85 -0.29 -3.14
CA LYS A 203 -2.11 0.47 -4.13
C LYS A 203 -0.67 0.67 -3.72
N THR A 204 0.24 0.37 -4.65
CA THR A 204 1.67 0.63 -4.51
C THR A 204 2.07 1.88 -5.26
N GLY A 205 3.12 2.56 -4.82
CA GLY A 205 3.74 3.69 -5.49
C GLY A 205 5.26 3.59 -5.46
N TYR A 206 5.91 4.18 -6.45
CA TYR A 206 7.35 4.40 -6.48
C TYR A 206 7.70 5.47 -7.53
N ILE A 207 8.35 6.51 -7.09
CA ILE A 207 9.20 7.40 -7.88
C ILE A 207 10.47 7.65 -7.06
N LYS A 208 11.52 8.18 -7.68
CA LYS A 208 12.81 8.37 -6.99
C LYS A 208 12.67 9.27 -5.75
N ALA A 209 11.89 10.35 -5.85
CA ALA A 209 11.63 11.29 -4.75
C ALA A 209 10.81 10.66 -3.61
N ALA A 210 9.80 9.83 -3.93
CA ALA A 210 8.91 9.24 -2.94
C ALA A 210 9.47 7.98 -2.26
N GLY A 211 10.46 7.31 -2.85
CA GLY A 211 10.84 5.97 -2.41
C GLY A 211 9.71 4.94 -2.60
N GLY A 212 9.76 3.84 -1.86
CA GLY A 212 8.73 2.80 -1.90
C GLY A 212 7.51 3.18 -1.07
N CYS A 213 6.35 3.33 -1.73
CA CYS A 213 5.08 3.66 -1.08
C CYS A 213 4.07 2.53 -1.24
N ILE A 214 3.21 2.34 -0.24
CA ILE A 214 2.06 1.44 -0.30
C ILE A 214 0.94 1.91 0.63
N ALA A 215 -0.29 1.86 0.15
CA ALA A 215 -1.50 2.13 0.91
C ALA A 215 -2.44 0.91 0.81
N LEU A 216 -2.85 0.39 1.95
CA LEU A 216 -3.64 -0.83 2.09
C LEU A 216 -4.81 -0.62 3.04
N LEU A 217 -5.94 -1.23 2.72
CA LEU A 217 -6.98 -1.59 3.67
C LEU A 217 -7.23 -3.08 3.51
N MET A 218 -7.16 -3.84 4.60
CA MET A 218 -7.26 -5.30 4.56
C MET A 218 -8.03 -5.85 5.76
N GLU A 219 -8.59 -7.04 5.60
CA GLU A 219 -9.15 -7.81 6.71
C GLU A 219 -8.04 -8.63 7.37
N THR A 220 -8.02 -8.65 8.70
CA THR A 220 -7.13 -9.45 9.53
C THR A 220 -7.93 -10.14 10.63
N ASP A 221 -7.31 -11.08 11.34
CA ASP A 221 -7.94 -11.75 12.51
C ASP A 221 -8.28 -10.76 13.64
N LYS A 222 -7.64 -9.58 13.64
CA LYS A 222 -7.90 -8.49 14.59
C LYS A 222 -8.90 -7.44 14.04
N GLY A 223 -9.64 -7.76 12.96
CA GLY A 223 -10.53 -6.86 12.24
C GLY A 223 -9.81 -6.10 11.11
N LYS A 224 -10.50 -5.09 10.54
CA LYS A 224 -9.90 -4.30 9.44
C LYS A 224 -8.68 -3.51 9.91
N ARG A 225 -7.65 -3.45 9.05
CA ARG A 225 -6.43 -2.65 9.25
C ARG A 225 -6.15 -1.81 8.01
N ALA A 226 -5.97 -0.51 8.22
CA ALA A 226 -5.35 0.38 7.25
C ALA A 226 -3.83 0.41 7.53
N ILE A 227 -3.02 0.19 6.50
CA ILE A 227 -1.55 0.20 6.59
C ILE A 227 -1.02 1.10 5.51
N ILE A 228 -0.34 2.17 5.92
CA ILE A 228 0.30 3.14 5.03
C ILE A 228 1.80 3.08 5.28
N ILE A 229 2.58 3.03 4.22
CA ILE A 229 4.05 3.12 4.23
C ILE A 229 4.46 4.12 3.16
N LEU A 230 5.27 5.12 3.53
CA LEU A 230 5.84 6.13 2.64
C LEU A 230 7.35 6.21 2.85
N GLY A 231 8.10 6.35 1.77
CA GLY A 231 9.54 6.49 1.85
C GLY A 231 10.29 5.23 2.27
N SER A 232 9.77 4.03 1.99
CA SER A 232 10.55 2.81 2.14
C SER A 232 11.76 2.85 1.20
N LYS A 233 12.92 2.32 1.64
CA LYS A 233 14.21 2.41 0.94
C LYS A 233 14.11 2.08 -0.56
N ASN A 234 13.27 1.12 -0.93
CA ASN A 234 12.98 0.76 -2.33
C ASN A 234 11.69 -0.09 -2.44
N THR A 235 11.36 -0.53 -3.65
CA THR A 235 10.17 -1.34 -3.93
C THR A 235 10.21 -2.73 -3.29
N HIS A 236 11.40 -3.27 -2.98
CA HIS A 236 11.54 -4.61 -2.41
C HIS A 236 11.38 -4.59 -0.89
N THR A 237 11.81 -3.51 -0.21
CA THR A 237 11.76 -3.39 1.26
C THR A 237 10.35 -3.19 1.78
N ARG A 238 9.47 -2.46 1.07
CA ARG A 238 8.11 -2.16 1.52
C ARG A 238 7.24 -3.41 1.80
N ILE A 239 7.47 -4.53 1.10
CA ILE A 239 6.66 -5.75 1.30
C ILE A 239 7.02 -6.49 2.59
N PRO A 240 8.30 -6.75 2.92
CA PRO A 240 8.69 -7.19 4.27
C PRO A 240 8.19 -6.27 5.38
N GLU A 241 8.22 -4.95 5.19
CA GLU A 241 7.73 -3.96 6.14
C GLU A 241 6.22 -4.09 6.38
N VAL A 242 5.41 -4.23 5.32
CA VAL A 242 3.96 -4.54 5.44
C VAL A 242 3.76 -5.79 6.27
N ARG A 243 4.47 -6.89 5.97
CA ARG A 243 4.35 -8.15 6.72
C ARG A 243 4.72 -8.00 8.18
N HIS A 244 5.73 -7.17 8.47
CA HIS A 244 6.11 -6.83 9.84
C HIS A 244 4.99 -6.11 10.57
N LEU A 245 4.41 -5.06 9.96
CA LEU A 245 3.32 -4.29 10.55
C LEU A 245 2.05 -5.13 10.78
N VAL A 246 1.65 -5.95 9.78
CA VAL A 246 0.49 -6.86 9.91
C VAL A 246 0.64 -7.85 11.06
N ARG A 247 1.84 -8.40 11.28
CA ARG A 247 2.07 -9.37 12.35
C ARG A 247 2.05 -8.77 13.75
N ASN A 248 2.50 -7.52 13.88
CA ASN A 248 2.66 -6.88 15.19
C ASN A 248 1.40 -6.11 15.63
N TYR A 249 0.59 -5.63 14.72
CA TYR A 249 -0.54 -4.74 14.99
C TYR A 249 -1.85 -5.24 14.35
#